data_18a488178d9a084195647c5648f8e45e
#
_entry.id   18a488178d9a084195647c5648f8e45e
#
_cell.length_a   1.000
_cell.length_b   1.000
_cell.length_c   1.000
_cell.angle_alpha   90.00
_cell.angle_beta   90.00
_cell.angle_gamma   90.00
#
_symmetry.space_group_name_H-M   'P 1'
#
loop_
_entity.id
_entity.type
_entity.pdbx_description
1 polymer ?
#
loop_
_entity_poly.entity_id
_entity_poly.type
_entity_poly.pdbx_seq_one_letter_code
_entity_poly.pdbx_strand_id
1 'polypeptide(L)'
;MLTERDILEAWQAGKLGPQFYRLTSEAAAAFEYRGRQFGHPSNYAAIKLVATPSNEFGLDSVAIYPASITLAYSKKLLLAVGRAAVDELFAATWYPYRGCKLAVEEVGWDDIMSSEFAIYLAARGALAKLRQEGQWTLTV
;
A
#
# COMPACT_ATOMS: atom_id res chain seq x y z
N MET A 1 -35.42 -7.90 3.92
CA MET A 1 -34.80 -6.64 4.34
C MET A 1 -33.28 -6.83 4.48
N LEU A 2 -32.53 -5.92 3.92
CA LEU A 2 -31.05 -5.97 4.02
C LEU A 2 -30.61 -5.65 5.44
N THR A 3 -29.77 -6.53 5.99
CA THR A 3 -29.15 -6.35 7.30
C THR A 3 -27.70 -5.92 7.14
N GLU A 4 -27.07 -5.42 8.21
CA GLU A 4 -25.63 -5.15 8.21
C GLU A 4 -24.81 -6.37 7.83
N ARG A 5 -25.22 -7.55 8.28
CA ARG A 5 -24.56 -8.81 7.94
C ARG A 5 -24.61 -9.08 6.44
N ASP A 6 -25.75 -8.87 5.79
CA ASP A 6 -25.88 -9.05 4.34
C ASP A 6 -24.93 -8.12 3.57
N ILE A 7 -24.81 -6.88 4.03
CA ILE A 7 -23.90 -5.88 3.43
C ILE A 7 -22.44 -6.31 3.60
N LEU A 8 -22.06 -6.77 4.79
CA LEU A 8 -20.70 -7.24 5.05
C LEU A 8 -20.35 -8.48 4.25
N GLU A 9 -21.28 -9.44 4.16
CA GLU A 9 -21.08 -10.65 3.36
C GLU A 9 -20.91 -10.30 1.87
N ALA A 10 -21.72 -9.39 1.35
CA ALA A 10 -21.61 -8.93 -0.04
C ALA A 10 -20.26 -8.22 -0.27
N TRP A 11 -19.85 -7.40 0.68
CA TRP A 11 -18.55 -6.70 0.61
C TRP A 11 -17.39 -7.70 0.60
N GLN A 12 -17.42 -8.70 1.50
CA GLN A 12 -16.38 -9.74 1.55
C GLN A 12 -16.35 -10.55 0.25
N ALA A 13 -17.52 -10.92 -0.28
CA ALA A 13 -17.60 -11.64 -1.55
C ALA A 13 -16.99 -10.85 -2.70
N GLY A 14 -17.22 -9.53 -2.73
CA GLY A 14 -16.60 -8.65 -3.70
C GLY A 14 -15.07 -8.54 -3.54
N LYS A 15 -14.55 -8.61 -2.29
CA LYS A 15 -13.13 -8.50 -2.02
C LYS A 15 -12.36 -9.81 -2.18
N LEU A 16 -12.98 -10.93 -1.85
CA LEU A 16 -12.33 -12.24 -1.82
C LEU A 16 -12.79 -13.16 -2.95
N GLY A 17 -13.72 -12.70 -3.77
CA GLY A 17 -14.23 -13.44 -4.90
C GLY A 17 -13.26 -13.54 -6.07
N PRO A 18 -13.66 -14.21 -7.15
CA PRO A 18 -12.79 -14.40 -8.32
C PRO A 18 -12.57 -13.14 -9.15
N GLN A 19 -13.37 -12.09 -8.94
CA GLN A 19 -13.27 -10.85 -9.68
C GLN A 19 -12.33 -9.87 -8.95
N PHE A 20 -11.23 -9.55 -9.59
CA PHE A 20 -10.26 -8.59 -9.07
C PHE A 20 -9.49 -7.95 -10.23
N TYR A 21 -8.93 -6.80 -9.99
CA TYR A 21 -8.03 -6.16 -10.95
C TYR A 21 -6.65 -6.77 -10.86
N ARG A 22 -6.13 -7.18 -12.01
CA ARG A 22 -4.78 -7.72 -12.16
C ARG A 22 -3.93 -6.72 -12.92
N LEU A 23 -2.74 -6.45 -12.40
CA LEU A 23 -1.75 -5.63 -13.09
C LEU A 23 -1.27 -6.37 -14.35
N THR A 24 -1.21 -5.67 -15.47
CA THR A 24 -0.83 -6.28 -16.75
C THR A 24 0.62 -6.05 -17.12
N SER A 25 1.26 -5.03 -16.55
CA SER A 25 2.68 -4.75 -16.76
C SER A 25 3.29 -4.16 -15.49
N GLU A 26 4.59 -4.34 -15.30
CA GLU A 26 5.30 -3.79 -14.17
C GLU A 26 5.12 -2.28 -14.09
N ALA A 27 4.90 -1.78 -12.88
CA ALA A 27 4.72 -0.37 -12.62
C ALA A 27 5.45 0.01 -11.33
N ALA A 28 5.92 1.23 -11.26
CA ALA A 28 6.56 1.77 -10.07
C ALA A 28 5.92 3.11 -9.72
N ALA A 29 5.84 3.38 -8.43
CA ALA A 29 5.40 4.68 -7.93
C ALA A 29 6.19 5.07 -6.70
N ALA A 30 6.53 6.34 -6.63
CA ALA A 30 7.18 6.93 -5.48
C ALA A 30 6.31 8.05 -4.94
N PHE A 31 6.30 8.19 -3.63
CA PHE A 31 5.56 9.26 -2.98
C PHE A 31 6.30 9.71 -1.73
N GLU A 32 6.37 11.02 -1.56
CA GLU A 32 6.94 11.65 -0.38
C GLU A 32 5.82 12.33 0.40
N TYR A 33 5.65 11.92 1.65
CA TYR A 33 4.68 12.52 2.55
C TYR A 33 5.38 13.52 3.46
N ARG A 34 4.88 14.73 3.50
CA ARG A 34 5.31 15.76 4.43
C ARG A 34 4.07 16.36 5.07
N GLY A 35 3.82 16.00 6.31
CA GLY A 35 2.76 16.59 7.11
C GLY A 35 3.32 17.73 7.95
N ARG A 36 2.53 18.79 8.13
CA ARG A 36 2.88 19.88 9.03
C ARG A 36 1.95 19.86 10.22
N GLN A 37 2.53 19.79 11.42
CA GLN A 37 1.79 20.05 12.64
C GLN A 37 2.23 21.39 13.21
N PHE A 38 1.27 22.16 13.68
CA PHE A 38 1.52 23.48 14.22
C PHE A 38 2.48 23.39 15.42
N GLY A 39 3.61 24.10 15.35
CA GLY A 39 4.58 24.16 16.44
C GLY A 39 5.45 22.90 16.64
N HIS A 40 5.35 21.89 15.76
CA HIS A 40 6.11 20.65 15.86
C HIS A 40 6.83 20.30 14.56
N PRO A 41 7.89 19.47 14.63
CA PRO A 41 8.50 18.95 13.42
C PRO A 41 7.47 18.29 12.52
N SER A 42 7.60 18.49 11.22
CA SER A 42 6.72 17.87 10.24
C SER A 42 6.92 16.36 10.21
N ASN A 43 5.84 15.59 10.08
CA ASN A 43 5.94 14.18 9.76
C ASN A 43 6.48 14.00 8.33
N TYR A 44 7.45 13.11 8.18
CA TYR A 44 8.08 12.85 6.90
C TYR A 44 8.27 11.37 6.66
N ALA A 45 7.98 10.93 5.46
CA ALA A 45 8.40 9.64 4.95
C ALA A 45 8.36 9.65 3.43
N ALA A 46 9.25 8.94 2.81
CA ALA A 46 9.23 8.71 1.37
C ALA A 46 9.30 7.22 1.11
N ILE A 47 8.61 6.75 0.08
CA ILE A 47 8.59 5.35 -0.28
C ILE A 47 8.57 5.21 -1.80
N LYS A 48 9.26 4.19 -2.29
CA LYS A 48 9.15 3.74 -3.68
C LYS A 48 8.73 2.30 -3.69
N LEU A 49 7.64 2.02 -4.39
CA LEU A 49 7.07 0.70 -4.57
C LEU A 49 7.19 0.28 -6.02
N VAL A 50 7.48 -0.99 -6.22
CA VAL A 50 7.41 -1.64 -7.54
C VAL A 50 6.36 -2.72 -7.47
N ALA A 51 5.42 -2.69 -8.42
CA ALA A 51 4.38 -3.69 -8.53
C ALA A 51 4.65 -4.55 -9.78
N THR A 52 4.55 -5.86 -9.63
CA THR A 52 4.67 -6.81 -10.73
C THR A 52 3.38 -7.60 -10.90
N PRO A 53 3.02 -7.99 -12.13
CA PRO A 53 1.83 -8.80 -12.35
C PRO A 53 1.88 -10.13 -11.59
N SER A 54 0.78 -10.47 -10.94
CA SER A 54 0.64 -11.75 -10.23
C SER A 54 -0.85 -12.07 -10.09
N ASN A 55 -1.17 -13.35 -9.97
CA ASN A 55 -2.52 -13.78 -9.60
C ASN A 55 -2.70 -13.80 -8.08
N GLU A 56 -1.60 -13.69 -7.34
CA GLU A 56 -1.59 -13.69 -5.88
C GLU A 56 -1.11 -12.34 -5.37
N PHE A 57 -1.85 -11.77 -4.44
CA PHE A 57 -1.40 -10.57 -3.74
C PHE A 57 -0.28 -10.94 -2.78
N GLY A 58 0.82 -10.20 -2.84
CA GLY A 58 1.94 -10.43 -1.93
C GLY A 58 2.80 -9.19 -1.76
N LEU A 59 3.30 -9.01 -0.56
CA LEU A 59 4.30 -7.99 -0.28
C LEU A 59 5.67 -8.66 -0.26
N ASP A 60 6.46 -8.36 -1.28
CA ASP A 60 7.82 -8.87 -1.40
C ASP A 60 8.79 -7.74 -1.05
N SER A 61 9.55 -7.93 0.01
CA SER A 61 10.37 -6.87 0.58
C SER A 61 11.78 -6.87 -0.02
N VAL A 62 11.99 -5.99 -0.99
CA VAL A 62 13.33 -5.62 -1.47
C VAL A 62 13.60 -4.19 -1.03
N ALA A 63 13.53 -3.94 0.28
CA ALA A 63 13.68 -2.59 0.79
C ALA A 63 15.14 -2.29 1.13
N ILE A 64 15.59 -1.11 0.75
CA ILE A 64 16.86 -0.56 1.22
C ILE A 64 16.54 0.34 2.41
N TYR A 65 16.82 -0.13 3.63
CA TYR A 65 16.60 0.66 4.83
C TYR A 65 17.86 1.43 5.22
N PRO A 66 17.71 2.66 5.75
CA PRO A 66 18.84 3.33 6.40
C PRO A 66 19.43 2.46 7.51
N ALA A 67 20.74 2.56 7.71
CA ALA A 67 21.46 1.76 8.72
C ALA A 67 20.92 1.97 10.15
N SER A 68 20.27 3.11 10.41
CA SER A 68 19.66 3.44 11.70
C SER A 68 18.37 2.63 11.99
N ILE A 69 17.79 1.98 10.99
CA ILE A 69 16.55 1.21 11.19
C ILE A 69 16.90 -0.22 11.58
N THR A 70 16.46 -0.64 12.76
CA THR A 70 16.65 -2.02 13.24
C THR A 70 15.75 -2.98 12.46
N LEU A 71 16.11 -4.27 12.45
CA LEU A 71 15.31 -5.31 11.80
C LEU A 71 13.89 -5.39 12.37
N ALA A 72 13.74 -5.25 13.68
CA ALA A 72 12.43 -5.27 14.33
C ALA A 72 11.57 -4.09 13.88
N TYR A 73 12.16 -2.93 13.71
CA TYR A 73 11.45 -1.73 13.27
C TYR A 73 11.09 -1.83 11.79
N SER A 74 11.96 -2.40 10.96
CA SER A 74 11.66 -2.58 9.54
C SER A 74 10.45 -3.49 9.30
N LYS A 75 10.22 -4.48 10.17
CA LYS A 75 8.99 -5.30 10.12
C LYS A 75 7.74 -4.45 10.37
N LYS A 76 7.79 -3.51 11.32
CA LYS A 76 6.68 -2.59 11.58
C LYS A 76 6.41 -1.67 10.38
N LEU A 77 7.45 -1.21 9.71
CA LEU A 77 7.31 -0.41 8.49
C LEU A 77 6.65 -1.22 7.38
N LEU A 78 7.01 -2.47 7.19
CA LEU A 78 6.36 -3.36 6.22
C LEU A 78 4.89 -3.60 6.56
N LEU A 79 4.54 -3.72 7.84
CA LEU A 79 3.15 -3.82 8.25
C LEU A 79 2.37 -2.53 7.94
N ALA A 80 3.00 -1.37 8.10
CA ALA A 80 2.37 -0.11 7.73
C ALA A 80 2.10 -0.04 6.22
N VAL A 81 3.03 -0.50 5.40
CA VAL A 81 2.83 -0.62 3.94
C VAL A 81 1.71 -1.61 3.63
N GLY A 82 1.68 -2.74 4.33
CA GLY A 82 0.61 -3.74 4.15
C GLY A 82 -0.78 -3.18 4.47
N ARG A 83 -0.91 -2.41 5.55
CA ARG A 83 -2.17 -1.72 5.89
C ARG A 83 -2.56 -0.71 4.82
N ALA A 84 -1.59 0.05 4.31
CA ALA A 84 -1.84 0.99 3.23
C ALA A 84 -2.34 0.26 1.98
N ALA A 85 -1.77 -0.89 1.66
CA ALA A 85 -2.20 -1.72 0.53
C ALA A 85 -3.65 -2.20 0.70
N VAL A 86 -4.01 -2.66 1.90
CA VAL A 86 -5.40 -3.05 2.19
C VAL A 86 -6.33 -1.86 1.99
N ASP A 87 -5.99 -0.69 2.51
CA ASP A 87 -6.86 0.47 2.42
C ASP A 87 -7.00 0.99 0.98
N GLU A 88 -5.92 1.07 0.23
CA GLU A 88 -5.94 1.64 -1.13
C GLU A 88 -6.33 0.64 -2.22
N LEU A 89 -5.90 -0.60 -2.11
CA LEU A 89 -6.09 -1.59 -3.16
C LEU A 89 -7.29 -2.50 -2.93
N PHE A 90 -7.73 -2.64 -1.69
CA PHE A 90 -8.87 -3.50 -1.34
C PHE A 90 -10.09 -2.67 -0.93
N ALA A 91 -9.96 -1.86 0.14
CA ALA A 91 -11.11 -1.23 0.77
C ALA A 91 -11.66 -0.05 -0.04
N ALA A 92 -10.82 0.68 -0.74
CA ALA A 92 -11.21 1.88 -1.47
C ALA A 92 -12.02 1.60 -2.75
N THR A 93 -12.06 0.37 -3.21
CA THR A 93 -12.71 -0.01 -4.47
C THR A 93 -13.62 -1.21 -4.26
N TRP A 94 -14.63 -1.37 -5.13
CA TRP A 94 -15.52 -2.53 -5.03
C TRP A 94 -14.80 -3.83 -5.34
N TYR A 95 -14.18 -3.92 -6.52
CA TYR A 95 -13.30 -5.04 -6.84
C TYR A 95 -11.86 -4.66 -6.49
N PRO A 96 -11.15 -5.51 -5.72
CA PRO A 96 -9.82 -5.13 -5.26
C PRO A 96 -8.77 -5.18 -6.37
N TYR A 97 -7.75 -4.35 -6.24
CA TYR A 97 -6.57 -4.33 -7.11
C TYR A 97 -5.50 -5.24 -6.51
N ARG A 98 -5.83 -6.53 -6.36
CA ARG A 98 -4.97 -7.50 -5.66
C ARG A 98 -4.15 -8.42 -6.56
N GLY A 99 -4.30 -8.30 -7.87
CA GLY A 99 -3.56 -9.13 -8.82
C GLY A 99 -2.15 -8.62 -9.08
N CYS A 100 -1.36 -8.45 -8.03
CA CYS A 100 0.02 -7.97 -8.13
C CYS A 100 0.83 -8.37 -6.91
N LYS A 101 2.16 -8.37 -7.08
CA LYS A 101 3.12 -8.40 -5.98
C LYS A 101 3.73 -7.02 -5.82
N LEU A 102 3.90 -6.58 -4.59
CA LEU A 102 4.47 -5.29 -4.25
C LEU A 102 5.85 -5.49 -3.62
N ALA A 103 6.84 -4.77 -4.12
CA ALA A 103 8.15 -4.68 -3.50
C ALA A 103 8.40 -3.27 -3.00
N VAL A 104 8.84 -3.15 -1.76
CA VAL A 104 9.32 -1.88 -1.22
C VAL A 104 10.77 -1.73 -1.65
N GLU A 105 11.02 -0.84 -2.60
CA GLU A 105 12.34 -0.68 -3.19
C GLU A 105 13.20 0.33 -2.43
N GLU A 106 12.60 1.45 -2.03
CA GLU A 106 13.29 2.52 -1.30
C GLU A 106 12.41 3.08 -0.19
N VAL A 107 13.05 3.45 0.92
CA VAL A 107 12.41 4.15 2.03
C VAL A 107 13.27 5.36 2.38
N GLY A 108 12.67 6.56 2.32
CA GLY A 108 13.25 7.77 2.88
C GLY A 108 12.81 7.92 4.33
N TRP A 109 13.76 8.02 5.22
CA TRP A 109 13.52 8.03 6.66
C TRP A 109 14.33 9.14 7.33
N ASP A 110 13.70 9.83 8.26
CA ASP A 110 14.36 10.79 9.14
C ASP A 110 14.08 10.38 10.59
N ASP A 111 15.12 10.18 11.40
CA ASP A 111 14.97 9.65 12.76
C ASP A 111 14.11 10.52 13.67
N ILE A 112 14.03 11.81 13.39
CA ILE A 112 13.27 12.77 14.20
C ILE A 112 11.83 12.89 13.69
N MET A 113 11.64 12.96 12.36
CA MET A 113 10.36 13.31 11.75
C MET A 113 9.57 12.10 11.26
N SER A 114 10.21 10.95 11.10
CA SER A 114 9.55 9.78 10.54
C SER A 114 8.86 8.93 11.59
N SER A 115 7.78 8.27 11.19
CA SER A 115 6.98 7.38 12.03
C SER A 115 6.34 6.31 11.16
N GLU A 116 5.80 5.27 11.80
CA GLU A 116 5.00 4.25 11.09
C GLU A 116 3.80 4.89 10.37
N PHE A 117 3.18 5.86 11.01
CA PHE A 117 2.04 6.58 10.40
C PHE A 117 2.46 7.37 9.17
N ALA A 118 3.62 8.03 9.19
CA ALA A 118 4.14 8.73 8.02
C ALA A 118 4.45 7.75 6.88
N ILE A 119 5.02 6.58 7.18
CA ILE A 119 5.24 5.51 6.19
C ILE A 119 3.90 5.03 5.62
N TYR A 120 2.90 4.83 6.47
CA TYR A 120 1.56 4.44 6.02
C TYR A 120 0.99 5.46 5.02
N LEU A 121 1.08 6.75 5.33
CA LEU A 121 0.57 7.81 4.44
C LEU A 121 1.38 7.90 3.13
N ALA A 122 2.71 7.76 3.21
CA ALA A 122 3.55 7.72 2.01
C ALA A 122 3.21 6.53 1.13
N ALA A 123 3.03 5.35 1.72
CA ALA A 123 2.64 4.15 1.01
C ALA A 123 1.25 4.29 0.37
N ARG A 124 0.29 4.88 1.07
CA ARG A 124 -1.03 5.15 0.49
C ARG A 124 -0.94 6.04 -0.73
N GLY A 125 -0.12 7.08 -0.67
CA GLY A 125 0.10 7.97 -1.82
C GLY A 125 0.71 7.23 -3.00
N ALA A 126 1.73 6.40 -2.77
CA ALA A 126 2.35 5.59 -3.82
C ALA A 126 1.37 4.57 -4.41
N LEU A 127 0.60 3.89 -3.57
CA LEU A 127 -0.39 2.90 -4.00
C LEU A 127 -1.55 3.53 -4.76
N ALA A 128 -1.99 4.73 -4.37
CA ALA A 128 -3.00 5.47 -5.13
C ALA A 128 -2.50 5.78 -6.54
N LYS A 129 -1.24 6.18 -6.68
CA LYS A 129 -0.62 6.38 -8.00
C LYS A 129 -0.57 5.10 -8.80
N LEU A 130 -0.16 3.98 -8.21
CA LEU A 130 -0.14 2.68 -8.88
C LEU A 130 -1.52 2.29 -9.36
N ARG A 131 -2.55 2.49 -8.55
CA ARG A 131 -3.92 2.17 -8.93
C ARG A 131 -4.42 3.04 -10.07
N GLN A 132 -4.10 4.34 -10.06
CA GLN A 132 -4.59 5.30 -11.04
C GLN A 132 -3.81 5.27 -12.35
N GLU A 133 -2.50 5.06 -12.29
CA GLU A 133 -1.59 5.17 -13.44
C GLU A 133 -1.18 3.81 -14.00
N GLY A 134 -1.29 2.75 -13.24
CA GLY A 134 -0.96 1.39 -13.69
C GLY A 134 -1.96 0.86 -14.71
N GLN A 135 -1.54 -0.17 -15.42
CA GLN A 135 -2.38 -0.87 -16.37
C GLN A 135 -2.99 -2.11 -15.74
N TRP A 136 -4.28 -2.07 -15.54
CA TRP A 136 -5.02 -3.12 -14.84
C TRP A 136 -6.13 -3.68 -15.72
N THR A 137 -6.41 -4.96 -15.54
CA THR A 137 -7.54 -5.62 -16.19
C THR A 137 -8.36 -6.36 -15.15
N LEU A 138 -9.68 -6.29 -15.29
CA LEU A 138 -10.57 -7.03 -14.40
C LEU A 138 -10.60 -8.51 -14.83
N THR A 139 -10.28 -9.40 -13.90
CA THR A 139 -10.40 -10.84 -14.12
C THR A 139 -11.87 -11.24 -13.98
N VAL A 140 -12.24 -12.23 -14.72
CA VAL A 140 -13.63 -12.73 -14.72
C VAL A 140 -13.66 -14.18 -14.28
#